data_db197f91ee68a7805d52d5ff7ebcc66f
#
_entry.id   db197f91ee68a7805d52d5ff7ebcc66f
#
_cell.length_a   1.000
_cell.length_b   1.000
_cell.length_c   1.000
_cell.angle_alpha   90.00
_cell.angle_beta   90.00
_cell.angle_gamma   90.00
#
_symmetry.space_group_name_H-M   'P 1'
#
loop_
_entity.id
_entity.type
_entity.pdbx_description
1 polymer ?
#
loop_
_entity_poly.entity_id
_entity_poly.type
_entity_poly.pdbx_seq_one_letter_code
_entity_poly.pdbx_strand_id
1 'polypeptide(L)'
;MDDISLGSWDGTTDLAETEDVCVWSNTGAYQITAEGDGAGNAFTLANGANTVAYTVQWDDAATGSASGTALTSGTPLTTQSTSATSTTCGAGANSSLIVGVASSEFESVPAGTYTGTLTLVVAPE
;
A
#
# COMPACT_ATOMS: atom_id res chain seq x y z
N MET A 1 -0.20 -5.43 -10.30
CA MET A 1 -0.55 -5.52 -8.88
C MET A 1 -2.02 -5.86 -8.77
N ASP A 2 -2.34 -6.85 -7.97
CA ASP A 2 -3.73 -7.31 -7.81
C ASP A 2 -4.49 -6.48 -6.79
N ASP A 3 -5.81 -6.65 -6.74
CA ASP A 3 -6.62 -6.03 -5.70
C ASP A 3 -6.21 -6.57 -4.34
N ILE A 4 -6.15 -5.68 -3.35
CA ILE A 4 -5.86 -6.04 -1.98
C ILE A 4 -7.18 -6.20 -1.22
N SER A 5 -7.39 -7.39 -0.65
CA SER A 5 -8.55 -7.66 0.20
C SER A 5 -8.09 -7.80 1.64
N LEU A 6 -8.59 -6.94 2.52
CA LEU A 6 -8.30 -7.01 3.95
C LEU A 6 -9.18 -8.02 4.69
N GLY A 7 -10.18 -8.58 4.01
CA GLY A 7 -11.10 -9.53 4.62
C GLY A 7 -12.13 -8.87 5.51
N SER A 8 -12.69 -9.65 6.43
CA SER A 8 -13.70 -9.17 7.38
C SER A 8 -13.05 -8.83 8.71
N TRP A 9 -13.51 -7.73 9.33
CA TRP A 9 -13.04 -7.34 10.65
C TRP A 9 -13.69 -8.22 11.73
N ASP A 10 -12.88 -8.71 12.65
CA ASP A 10 -13.32 -9.60 13.73
C ASP A 10 -13.82 -8.87 14.98
N GLY A 11 -13.79 -7.55 14.98
CA GLY A 11 -14.25 -6.71 16.07
C GLY A 11 -13.19 -6.34 17.11
N THR A 12 -11.97 -6.85 16.99
CA THR A 12 -10.94 -6.64 18.02
C THR A 12 -9.53 -6.35 17.48
N THR A 13 -9.16 -6.86 16.30
CA THR A 13 -7.79 -6.75 15.80
C THR A 13 -7.68 -5.80 14.63
N ASP A 14 -6.48 -5.25 14.43
CA ASP A 14 -6.17 -4.47 13.25
C ASP A 14 -6.16 -5.38 12.02
N LEU A 15 -6.54 -4.83 10.87
CA LEU A 15 -6.42 -5.53 9.59
C LEU A 15 -5.16 -5.08 8.86
N ALA A 16 -4.46 -6.03 8.24
CA ALA A 16 -3.30 -5.73 7.42
C ALA A 16 -3.13 -6.78 6.32
N GLU A 17 -2.69 -6.34 5.16
CA GLU A 17 -2.34 -7.19 4.03
C GLU A 17 -1.05 -6.72 3.39
N THR A 18 -0.28 -7.67 2.89
CA THR A 18 0.97 -7.42 2.18
C THR A 18 0.84 -7.91 0.75
N GLU A 19 1.18 -7.06 -0.21
CA GLU A 19 1.22 -7.40 -1.62
C GLU A 19 2.67 -7.29 -2.11
N ASP A 20 3.21 -8.38 -2.63
CA ASP A 20 4.55 -8.38 -3.21
C ASP A 20 4.51 -7.86 -4.63
N VAL A 21 5.44 -6.96 -4.96
CA VAL A 21 5.44 -6.23 -6.22
C VAL A 21 6.83 -6.31 -6.86
N CYS A 22 6.87 -6.47 -8.18
CA CYS A 22 8.11 -6.33 -8.95
C CYS A 22 8.31 -4.88 -9.36
N VAL A 23 9.44 -4.29 -8.95
CA VAL A 23 9.85 -2.96 -9.39
C VAL A 23 11.17 -3.09 -10.14
N TRP A 24 11.22 -2.51 -11.34
CA TRP A 24 12.42 -2.46 -12.16
C TRP A 24 12.76 -1.01 -12.51
N SER A 25 14.04 -0.68 -12.42
CA SER A 25 14.56 0.62 -12.86
C SER A 25 15.90 0.37 -13.54
N ASN A 26 16.13 1.02 -14.67
CA ASN A 26 17.39 0.89 -15.43
C ASN A 26 18.58 1.54 -14.71
N THR A 27 18.33 2.35 -13.70
CA THR A 27 19.37 2.97 -12.87
C THR A 27 19.62 2.23 -11.57
N GLY A 28 18.79 1.24 -11.24
CA GLY A 28 18.83 0.53 -9.98
C GLY A 28 18.25 1.30 -8.79
N ALA A 29 17.82 2.54 -9.00
CA ALA A 29 17.25 3.38 -7.97
C ALA A 29 15.91 3.95 -8.44
N TYR A 30 15.00 4.18 -7.52
CA TYR A 30 13.68 4.72 -7.84
C TYR A 30 13.08 5.47 -6.65
N GLN A 31 12.04 6.22 -6.93
CA GLN A 31 11.14 6.78 -5.91
C GLN A 31 9.72 6.25 -6.13
N ILE A 32 8.96 6.16 -5.08
CA ILE A 32 7.58 5.70 -5.14
C ILE A 32 6.67 6.73 -4.46
N THR A 33 5.56 7.02 -5.13
CA THR A 33 4.53 7.91 -4.61
C THR A 33 3.22 7.14 -4.55
N ALA A 34 2.53 7.21 -3.41
CA ALA A 34 1.22 6.61 -3.25
C ALA A 34 0.17 7.71 -3.08
N GLU A 35 -0.99 7.52 -3.69
CA GLU A 35 -2.13 8.44 -3.54
C GLU A 35 -3.40 7.65 -3.35
N GLY A 36 -4.22 8.05 -2.37
CA GLY A 36 -5.55 7.51 -2.17
C GLY A 36 -6.58 8.22 -3.03
N ASP A 37 -7.81 7.75 -2.97
CA ASP A 37 -8.95 8.37 -3.65
C ASP A 37 -9.90 9.11 -2.71
N GLY A 38 -9.52 9.27 -1.46
CA GLY A 38 -10.28 10.06 -0.50
C GLY A 38 -10.18 11.56 -0.75
N ALA A 39 -10.84 12.35 0.06
CA ALA A 39 -10.79 13.81 -0.03
C ALA A 39 -9.34 14.29 0.16
N GLY A 40 -8.83 15.10 -0.78
CA GLY A 40 -7.44 15.53 -0.78
C GLY A 40 -6.44 14.39 -1.02
N ASN A 41 -6.84 13.34 -1.73
CA ASN A 41 -6.07 12.13 -2.01
C ASN A 41 -5.75 11.32 -0.75
N ALA A 42 -6.57 11.43 0.28
CA ALA A 42 -6.35 10.70 1.54
C ALA A 42 -6.46 9.19 1.35
N PHE A 43 -5.74 8.45 2.17
CA PHE A 43 -5.83 6.99 2.23
C PHE A 43 -7.08 6.60 3.03
N THR A 44 -8.23 6.56 2.37
CA THR A 44 -9.49 6.19 3.00
C THR A 44 -10.28 5.20 2.15
N LEU A 45 -10.94 4.28 2.84
CA LEU A 45 -11.97 3.42 2.27
C LEU A 45 -13.33 4.02 2.56
N ALA A 46 -14.27 3.89 1.66
CA ALA A 46 -15.58 4.51 1.80
C ALA A 46 -16.72 3.52 1.64
N ASN A 47 -17.77 3.77 2.40
CA ASN A 47 -19.10 3.17 2.22
C ASN A 47 -20.12 4.30 2.36
N GLY A 48 -20.53 4.87 1.21
CA GLY A 48 -21.37 6.07 1.23
C GLY A 48 -20.64 7.25 1.88
N ALA A 49 -21.25 7.82 2.92
CA ALA A 49 -20.66 8.94 3.65
C ALA A 49 -19.70 8.52 4.77
N ASN A 50 -19.62 7.21 5.07
CA ASN A 50 -18.73 6.70 6.11
C ASN A 50 -17.37 6.37 5.51
N THR A 51 -16.30 6.74 6.21
CA THR A 51 -14.93 6.49 5.75
C THR A 51 -14.10 5.86 6.84
N VAL A 52 -13.11 5.06 6.42
CA VAL A 52 -12.14 4.40 7.29
C VAL A 52 -10.76 4.71 6.74
N ALA A 53 -9.89 5.28 7.56
CA ALA A 53 -8.53 5.58 7.16
C ALA A 53 -7.68 4.32 7.17
N TYR A 54 -6.78 4.18 6.19
CA TYR A 54 -5.81 3.11 6.16
C TYR A 54 -4.40 3.67 6.07
N THR A 55 -3.42 2.83 6.43
CA THR A 55 -2.01 3.18 6.34
C THR A 55 -1.36 2.41 5.20
N VAL A 56 -0.34 3.01 4.60
CA VAL A 56 0.42 2.40 3.53
C VAL A 56 1.89 2.44 3.91
N GLN A 57 2.57 1.30 3.77
CA GLN A 57 4.00 1.19 3.98
C GLN A 57 4.64 0.53 2.77
N TRP A 58 5.90 0.82 2.54
CA TRP A 58 6.67 0.26 1.44
C TRP A 58 7.97 -0.33 1.95
N ASP A 59 8.28 -1.54 1.49
CA ASP A 59 9.55 -2.20 1.72
C ASP A 59 10.16 -2.51 0.36
N ASP A 60 11.39 -2.08 0.10
CA ASP A 60 12.08 -2.35 -1.16
C ASP A 60 12.71 -3.76 -1.21
N ALA A 61 12.37 -4.60 -0.25
CA ALA A 61 12.69 -6.02 -0.23
C ALA A 61 11.42 -6.85 -0.06
N ALA A 62 11.24 -7.88 -0.87
CA ALA A 62 10.08 -8.77 -0.78
C ALA A 62 10.27 -9.79 0.34
N THR A 63 10.27 -9.33 1.58
CA THR A 63 10.52 -10.18 2.75
C THR A 63 9.25 -10.84 3.31
N GLY A 64 8.08 -10.44 2.80
CA GLY A 64 6.81 -10.85 3.39
C GLY A 64 6.57 -10.24 4.77
N SER A 65 7.38 -9.26 5.16
CA SER A 65 7.24 -8.57 6.43
C SER A 65 5.98 -7.69 6.44
N ALA A 66 5.34 -7.59 7.58
CA ALA A 66 4.19 -6.71 7.78
C ALA A 66 4.60 -5.28 8.17
N SER A 67 5.84 -4.89 7.90
CA SER A 67 6.34 -3.56 8.22
C SER A 67 7.31 -3.06 7.16
N GLY A 68 7.28 -1.75 6.94
CA GLY A 68 8.16 -1.06 6.01
C GLY A 68 8.25 0.42 6.37
N THR A 69 8.58 1.26 5.40
CA THR A 69 8.59 2.71 5.58
C THR A 69 7.20 3.27 5.30
N ALA A 70 6.67 4.03 6.23
CA ALA A 70 5.35 4.65 6.06
C ALA A 70 5.34 5.65 4.91
N LEU A 71 4.31 5.59 4.07
CA LEU A 71 4.10 6.52 2.98
C LEU A 71 3.09 7.59 3.39
N THR A 72 3.31 8.80 2.90
CA THR A 72 2.34 9.90 3.00
C THR A 72 1.79 10.16 1.60
N SER A 73 0.47 10.28 1.48
CA SER A 73 -0.18 10.48 0.19
C SER A 73 0.39 11.70 -0.54
N GLY A 74 0.77 11.50 -1.79
CA GLY A 74 1.30 12.56 -2.64
C GLY A 74 2.77 12.93 -2.39
N THR A 75 3.43 12.32 -1.40
CA THR A 75 4.83 12.62 -1.08
C THR A 75 5.72 11.47 -1.55
N PRO A 76 6.68 11.71 -2.45
CA PRO A 76 7.57 10.66 -2.92
C PRO A 76 8.46 10.09 -1.81
N LEU A 77 8.57 8.78 -1.75
CA LEU A 77 9.58 8.10 -0.96
C LEU A 77 10.78 7.84 -1.85
N THR A 78 11.87 8.54 -1.59
CA THR A 78 13.09 8.49 -2.40
C THR A 78 14.06 7.43 -1.90
N THR A 79 15.16 7.26 -2.62
CA THR A 79 16.28 6.37 -2.26
C THR A 79 15.89 4.89 -2.14
N GLN A 80 14.86 4.47 -2.84
CA GLN A 80 14.53 3.05 -2.95
C GLN A 80 15.45 2.41 -3.99
N SER A 81 15.70 1.12 -3.84
CA SER A 81 16.61 0.40 -4.73
C SER A 81 15.98 -0.87 -5.27
N THR A 82 16.42 -1.27 -6.46
CA THR A 82 16.03 -2.54 -7.06
C THR A 82 17.25 -3.20 -7.67
N SER A 83 17.36 -4.51 -7.49
CA SER A 83 18.36 -5.33 -8.17
C SER A 83 17.79 -6.07 -9.37
N ALA A 84 16.54 -5.83 -9.72
CA ALA A 84 15.90 -6.49 -10.85
C ALA A 84 16.61 -6.11 -12.16
N THR A 85 16.85 -7.11 -13.00
CA THR A 85 17.49 -6.94 -14.30
C THR A 85 16.49 -6.98 -15.45
N SER A 86 15.22 -7.18 -15.13
CA SER A 86 14.13 -7.23 -16.11
C SER A 86 12.84 -6.71 -15.51
N THR A 87 11.89 -6.39 -16.37
CA THR A 87 10.56 -5.89 -15.94
C THR A 87 9.72 -6.93 -15.21
N THR A 88 10.13 -8.19 -15.23
CA THR A 88 9.44 -9.29 -14.55
C THR A 88 10.16 -9.76 -13.28
N CYS A 89 11.27 -9.12 -12.91
CA CYS A 89 12.12 -9.53 -11.78
C CYS A 89 12.53 -11.00 -11.80
N GLY A 90 12.70 -11.57 -13.00
CA GLY A 90 12.99 -12.99 -13.14
C GLY A 90 11.89 -13.91 -12.61
N ALA A 91 10.62 -13.49 -12.74
CA ALA A 91 9.42 -14.16 -12.24
C ALA A 91 9.30 -14.15 -10.69
N GLY A 92 10.00 -13.22 -10.01
CA GLY A 92 9.89 -13.02 -8.56
C GLY A 92 9.68 -11.56 -8.22
N ALA A 93 8.94 -11.28 -7.14
CA ALA A 93 8.79 -9.93 -6.62
C ALA A 93 10.04 -9.51 -5.85
N ASN A 94 10.31 -8.21 -5.80
CA ASN A 94 11.45 -7.67 -5.06
C ASN A 94 11.07 -6.58 -4.07
N SER A 95 9.78 -6.29 -3.94
CA SER A 95 9.29 -5.23 -3.05
C SER A 95 7.96 -5.64 -2.47
N SER A 96 7.57 -5.01 -1.37
CA SER A 96 6.31 -5.29 -0.69
C SER A 96 5.56 -4.01 -0.39
N LEU A 97 4.26 -4.01 -0.68
CA LEU A 97 3.33 -2.97 -0.28
C LEU A 97 2.51 -3.48 0.90
N ILE A 98 2.46 -2.74 1.97
CA ILE A 98 1.73 -3.10 3.18
C ILE A 98 0.61 -2.11 3.40
N VAL A 99 -0.63 -2.59 3.45
CA VAL A 99 -1.82 -1.78 3.72
C VAL A 99 -2.42 -2.26 5.02
N GLY A 100 -2.68 -1.33 5.94
CA GLY A 100 -3.23 -1.67 7.25
C GLY A 100 -4.34 -0.71 7.67
N VAL A 101 -5.31 -1.23 8.44
CA VAL A 101 -6.38 -0.45 9.04
C VAL A 101 -6.42 -0.74 10.53
N ALA A 102 -6.32 0.30 11.35
CA ALA A 102 -6.40 0.15 12.80
C ALA A 102 -7.83 -0.21 13.23
N SER A 103 -7.94 -1.06 14.24
CA SER A 103 -9.25 -1.48 14.76
C SER A 103 -10.11 -0.29 15.21
N SER A 104 -9.49 0.76 15.76
CA SER A 104 -10.17 1.96 16.19
C SER A 104 -10.93 2.68 15.07
N GLU A 105 -10.50 2.51 13.81
CA GLU A 105 -11.19 3.09 12.66
C GLU A 105 -12.55 2.43 12.42
N PHE A 106 -12.66 1.14 12.68
CA PHE A 106 -13.91 0.40 12.50
C PHE A 106 -14.91 0.61 13.63
N GLU A 107 -14.44 0.98 14.82
CA GLU A 107 -15.29 1.15 15.99
C GLU A 107 -16.24 2.35 15.87
N SER A 108 -15.90 3.31 15.02
CA SER A 108 -16.66 4.54 14.83
C SER A 108 -17.58 4.54 13.62
N VAL A 109 -17.63 3.44 12.87
CA VAL A 109 -18.41 3.35 11.61
C VAL A 109 -19.33 2.14 11.65
N PRO A 110 -20.47 2.18 10.91
CA PRO A 110 -21.37 1.03 10.84
C PRO A 110 -20.76 -0.10 10.01
N ALA A 111 -21.29 -1.29 10.22
CA ALA A 111 -20.91 -2.45 9.40
C ALA A 111 -21.27 -2.21 7.93
N GLY A 112 -20.45 -2.72 7.04
CA GLY A 112 -20.66 -2.60 5.59
C GLY A 112 -19.39 -2.90 4.82
N THR A 113 -19.47 -2.73 3.51
CA THR A 113 -18.33 -2.91 2.62
C THR A 113 -17.66 -1.56 2.37
N TYR A 114 -16.39 -1.45 2.73
CA TYR A 114 -15.59 -0.25 2.55
C TYR A 114 -14.57 -0.49 1.45
N THR A 115 -14.56 0.38 0.44
CA THR A 115 -13.68 0.24 -0.73
C THR A 115 -12.98 1.56 -1.03
N GLY A 116 -11.84 1.46 -1.70
CA GLY A 116 -11.08 2.61 -2.16
C GLY A 116 -10.04 2.20 -3.18
N THR A 117 -9.46 3.18 -3.84
CA THR A 117 -8.42 2.97 -4.84
C THR A 117 -7.12 3.61 -4.38
N LEU A 118 -6.06 2.85 -4.41
CA LEU A 118 -4.71 3.31 -4.12
C LEU A 118 -3.92 3.33 -5.43
N THR A 119 -3.36 4.47 -5.77
CA THR A 119 -2.54 4.64 -6.97
C THR A 119 -1.08 4.71 -6.56
N LEU A 120 -0.24 3.89 -7.18
CA LEU A 120 1.20 3.90 -6.99
C LEU A 120 1.87 4.38 -8.26
N VAL A 121 2.80 5.32 -8.11
CA VAL A 121 3.63 5.82 -9.21
C VAL A 121 5.08 5.58 -8.86
N VAL A 122 5.80 4.89 -9.74
CA VAL A 122 7.22 4.61 -9.59
C VAL A 122 7.96 5.40 -10.64
N ALA A 123 8.98 6.15 -10.22
CA ALA A 123 9.83 6.92 -11.11
C ALA A 123 11.29 6.57 -10.87
N PRO A 124 12.13 6.42 -11.91
CA PRO A 124 13.56 6.20 -11.73
C PRO A 124 14.24 7.41 -11.11
N GLU A 125 15.29 7.15 -10.36
CA GLU A 125 16.15 8.19 -9.81
C GLU A 125 17.53 8.21 -10.46
#